data_6f4c76dd888623256388fb37971f8e1d
#
_entry.id   6f4c76dd888623256388fb37971f8e1d
#
_cell.length_a   1.000
_cell.length_b   1.000
_cell.length_c   1.000
_cell.angle_alpha   90.00
_cell.angle_beta   90.00
_cell.angle_gamma   90.00
#
_symmetry.space_group_name_H-M   'P 1'
#
loop_
_entity.id
_entity.type
_entity.pdbx_description
1 polymer ?
#
loop_
_entity_poly.entity_id
_entity_poly.type
_entity_poly.pdbx_seq_one_letter_code
_entity_poly.pdbx_strand_id
1 'polypeptide(L)'
;TGSATSTNMNINEVISTRANEILTGKRITKEPIHPNDHVNMGQSSNDVIPTAMNVSAYYETKYKLIPSIEHLYQTIVKKSLELKDIIKTGRTHLMDAMPISFEQELSGWATQILYAKHRIESTFTRLRELAIGGTAVGTGINTHPNFGKKVAEKLSKLLNLDFIEANNHFEAQ
;
A
#
# COMPACT_ATOMS: atom_id res chain seq x y z
N THR A 1 -15.45 -16.56 -4.05
CA THR A 1 -14.94 -17.27 -2.87
C THR A 1 -14.14 -16.39 -1.93
N GLY A 2 -13.69 -15.22 -2.34
CA GLY A 2 -12.83 -14.34 -1.54
C GLY A 2 -11.42 -14.86 -1.27
N SER A 3 -11.04 -16.00 -1.84
CA SER A 3 -9.66 -16.47 -1.79
C SER A 3 -8.77 -15.73 -2.80
N ALA A 4 -7.50 -15.58 -2.49
CA ALA A 4 -6.51 -14.95 -3.35
C ALA A 4 -6.52 -15.52 -4.78
N THR A 5 -6.59 -16.83 -4.93
CA THR A 5 -6.60 -17.52 -6.22
C THR A 5 -7.79 -17.10 -7.10
N SER A 6 -9.00 -17.05 -6.57
CA SER A 6 -10.17 -16.63 -7.35
C SER A 6 -10.05 -15.19 -7.84
N THR A 7 -9.56 -14.28 -7.01
CA THR A 7 -9.33 -12.88 -7.38
C THR A 7 -8.29 -12.77 -8.48
N ASN A 8 -7.13 -13.43 -8.33
CA ASN A 8 -6.07 -13.44 -9.33
C ASN A 8 -6.57 -13.97 -10.68
N MET A 9 -7.25 -15.13 -10.70
CA MET A 9 -7.75 -15.72 -11.93
C MET A 9 -8.84 -14.90 -12.58
N ASN A 10 -9.73 -14.28 -11.81
CA ASN A 10 -10.73 -13.35 -12.35
C ASN A 10 -10.07 -12.19 -13.12
N ILE A 11 -9.05 -11.57 -12.54
CA ILE A 11 -8.31 -10.49 -13.22
C ILE A 11 -7.60 -11.00 -14.47
N ASN A 12 -6.98 -12.18 -14.44
CA ASN A 12 -6.33 -12.78 -15.60
C ASN A 12 -7.33 -13.05 -16.75
N GLU A 13 -8.55 -13.48 -16.45
CA GLU A 13 -9.62 -13.67 -17.43
C GLU A 13 -10.09 -12.34 -18.04
N VAL A 14 -10.22 -11.29 -17.23
CA VAL A 14 -10.54 -9.94 -17.73
C VAL A 14 -9.43 -9.41 -18.65
N ILE A 15 -8.17 -9.56 -18.25
CA ILE A 15 -7.01 -9.13 -19.07
C ILE A 15 -6.96 -9.89 -20.39
N SER A 16 -7.08 -11.23 -20.36
CA SER A 16 -7.05 -12.05 -21.59
C SER A 16 -8.20 -11.72 -22.53
N THR A 17 -9.39 -11.55 -21.99
CA THR A 17 -10.58 -11.18 -22.79
C THR A 17 -10.40 -9.82 -23.45
N ARG A 18 -9.85 -8.83 -22.71
CA ARG A 18 -9.57 -7.52 -23.29
C ARG A 18 -8.46 -7.55 -24.34
N ALA A 19 -7.40 -8.33 -24.10
CA ALA A 19 -6.34 -8.52 -25.08
C ALA A 19 -6.86 -9.16 -26.37
N ASN A 20 -7.71 -10.19 -26.26
CA ASN A 20 -8.34 -10.84 -27.40
C ASN A 20 -9.29 -9.90 -28.14
N GLU A 21 -10.06 -9.08 -27.45
CA GLU A 21 -10.90 -8.05 -28.07
C GLU A 21 -10.09 -7.05 -28.91
N ILE A 22 -8.94 -6.60 -28.39
CA ILE A 22 -8.02 -5.70 -29.11
C ILE A 22 -7.46 -6.36 -30.38
N LEU A 23 -7.06 -7.65 -30.26
CA LEU A 23 -6.40 -8.37 -31.36
C LEU A 23 -7.38 -8.84 -32.44
N THR A 24 -8.60 -9.25 -32.06
CA THR A 24 -9.55 -9.93 -32.96
C THR A 24 -10.86 -9.18 -33.21
N GLY A 25 -11.12 -8.13 -32.46
CA GLY A 25 -12.42 -7.43 -32.43
C GLY A 25 -13.52 -8.19 -31.72
N LYS A 26 -13.21 -9.35 -31.08
CA LYS A 26 -14.21 -10.21 -30.41
C LYS A 26 -13.82 -10.44 -28.96
N ARG A 27 -14.82 -10.43 -28.06
CA ARG A 27 -14.63 -10.79 -26.65
C ARG A 27 -14.58 -12.31 -26.48
N ILE A 28 -13.39 -12.85 -26.58
CA ILE A 28 -13.09 -14.27 -26.42
C ILE A 28 -12.11 -14.43 -25.27
N THR A 29 -12.32 -15.38 -24.36
CA THR A 29 -11.55 -15.48 -23.12
C THR A 29 -10.26 -16.28 -23.26
N LYS A 30 -10.18 -17.23 -24.19
CA LYS A 30 -9.07 -18.22 -24.20
C LYS A 30 -8.20 -18.18 -25.46
N GLU A 31 -8.64 -17.55 -26.52
CA GLU A 31 -7.92 -17.52 -27.80
C GLU A 31 -7.93 -16.12 -28.42
N PRO A 32 -6.83 -15.65 -28.99
CA PRO A 32 -5.48 -16.22 -29.02
C PRO A 32 -4.70 -16.09 -27.71
N ILE A 33 -5.16 -15.27 -26.74
CA ILE A 33 -4.53 -15.08 -25.42
C ILE A 33 -5.31 -15.86 -24.37
N HIS A 34 -4.60 -16.81 -23.71
CA HIS A 34 -5.18 -17.63 -22.64
C HIS A 34 -4.90 -17.01 -21.26
N PRO A 35 -5.86 -16.95 -20.33
CA PRO A 35 -5.66 -16.29 -19.02
C PRO A 35 -4.59 -16.97 -18.17
N ASN A 36 -4.53 -18.31 -18.17
CA ASN A 36 -3.57 -19.04 -17.37
C ASN A 36 -2.21 -19.16 -18.07
N ASP A 37 -2.20 -19.56 -19.35
CA ASP A 37 -0.96 -19.92 -20.04
C ASP A 37 -0.17 -18.70 -20.52
N HIS A 38 -0.82 -17.56 -20.74
CA HIS A 38 -0.17 -16.33 -21.19
C HIS A 38 -0.19 -15.23 -20.13
N VAL A 39 -1.37 -14.85 -19.60
CA VAL A 39 -1.45 -13.74 -18.65
C VAL A 39 -0.81 -14.09 -17.31
N ASN A 40 -1.06 -15.28 -16.78
CA ASN A 40 -0.51 -15.76 -15.52
C ASN A 40 0.88 -16.41 -15.64
N MET A 41 1.49 -16.38 -16.83
CA MET A 41 2.79 -17.01 -17.07
C MET A 41 3.87 -16.51 -16.10
N GLY A 42 4.56 -17.44 -15.45
CA GLY A 42 5.63 -17.14 -14.49
C GLY A 42 5.15 -16.55 -13.17
N GLN A 43 3.87 -16.66 -12.85
CA GLN A 43 3.23 -16.12 -11.65
C GLN A 43 2.46 -17.19 -10.88
N SER A 44 2.14 -16.88 -9.63
CA SER A 44 1.20 -17.61 -8.79
C SER A 44 0.31 -16.61 -8.06
N SER A 45 -0.87 -17.02 -7.62
CA SER A 45 -1.67 -16.20 -6.69
C SER A 45 -0.92 -15.94 -5.39
N ASN A 46 -0.01 -16.84 -5.01
CA ASN A 46 0.72 -16.77 -3.75
C ASN A 46 1.79 -15.67 -3.74
N ASP A 47 2.32 -15.24 -4.87
CA ASP A 47 3.22 -14.09 -4.96
C ASP A 47 2.52 -12.83 -5.49
N VAL A 48 1.53 -12.96 -6.37
CA VAL A 48 0.79 -11.82 -6.94
C VAL A 48 -0.06 -11.09 -5.91
N ILE A 49 -0.81 -11.83 -5.07
CA ILE A 49 -1.72 -11.19 -4.11
C ILE A 49 -0.98 -10.44 -3.01
N PRO A 50 0.03 -11.00 -2.31
CA PRO A 50 0.80 -10.20 -1.35
C PRO A 50 1.52 -9.01 -2.02
N THR A 51 2.01 -9.17 -3.24
CA THR A 51 2.53 -8.04 -4.03
C THR A 51 1.47 -6.95 -4.23
N ALA A 52 0.26 -7.31 -4.66
CA ALA A 52 -0.83 -6.35 -4.84
C ALA A 52 -1.25 -5.66 -3.54
N MET A 53 -1.25 -6.39 -2.42
CA MET A 53 -1.52 -5.82 -1.09
C MET A 53 -0.46 -4.78 -0.71
N ASN A 54 0.81 -5.08 -0.84
CA ASN A 54 1.90 -4.16 -0.53
C ASN A 54 1.88 -2.93 -1.44
N VAL A 55 1.70 -3.13 -2.75
CA VAL A 55 1.58 -2.04 -3.73
C VAL A 55 0.42 -1.11 -3.39
N SER A 56 -0.76 -1.68 -3.13
CA SER A 56 -1.96 -0.91 -2.78
C SER A 56 -1.78 -0.15 -1.46
N ALA A 57 -1.28 -0.83 -0.41
CA ALA A 57 -1.05 -0.22 0.90
C ALA A 57 -0.03 0.92 0.82
N TYR A 58 1.08 0.72 0.09
CA TYR A 58 2.09 1.77 -0.06
C TYR A 58 1.54 2.97 -0.85
N TYR A 59 0.88 2.73 -1.97
CA TYR A 59 0.32 3.77 -2.82
C TYR A 59 -0.73 4.61 -2.07
N GLU A 60 -1.74 3.97 -1.48
CA GLU A 60 -2.81 4.66 -0.77
C GLU A 60 -2.29 5.42 0.48
N THR A 61 -1.36 4.80 1.20
CA THR A 61 -0.77 5.45 2.38
C THR A 61 0.05 6.67 1.96
N LYS A 62 0.94 6.55 0.99
CA LYS A 62 1.81 7.65 0.58
C LYS A 62 1.06 8.82 -0.04
N TYR A 63 0.09 8.53 -0.91
CA TYR A 63 -0.57 9.57 -1.70
C TYR A 63 -1.89 10.09 -1.11
N LYS A 64 -2.50 9.35 -0.17
CA LYS A 64 -3.76 9.78 0.45
C LYS A 64 -3.64 9.95 1.97
N LEU A 65 -3.17 8.92 2.68
CA LEU A 65 -3.15 8.96 4.14
C LEU A 65 -2.14 9.98 4.68
N ILE A 66 -0.89 9.97 4.21
CA ILE A 66 0.15 10.91 4.69
C ILE A 66 -0.24 12.37 4.45
N PRO A 67 -0.72 12.78 3.25
CA PRO A 67 -1.22 14.15 3.06
C PRO A 67 -2.39 14.51 3.97
N SER A 68 -3.29 13.57 4.25
CA SER A 68 -4.44 13.81 5.16
C SER A 68 -3.98 14.00 6.61
N ILE A 69 -3.01 13.21 7.07
CA ILE A 69 -2.39 13.35 8.39
C ILE A 69 -1.67 14.71 8.49
N GLU A 70 -0.93 15.10 7.48
CA GLU A 70 -0.25 16.40 7.43
C GLU A 70 -1.25 17.55 7.49
N HIS A 71 -2.35 17.47 6.74
CA HIS A 71 -3.42 18.47 6.79
C HIS A 71 -4.04 18.58 8.19
N LEU A 72 -4.31 17.45 8.85
CA LEU A 72 -4.83 17.43 10.23
C LEU A 72 -3.83 18.06 11.20
N TYR A 73 -2.56 17.69 11.11
CA TYR A 73 -1.48 18.26 11.92
C TYR A 73 -1.45 19.79 11.81
N GLN A 74 -1.38 20.30 10.58
CA GLN A 74 -1.33 21.75 10.32
C GLN A 74 -2.60 22.47 10.83
N THR A 75 -3.77 21.84 10.71
CA THR A 75 -5.03 22.39 11.20
C THR A 75 -5.01 22.50 12.71
N ILE A 76 -4.53 21.49 13.44
CA ILE A 76 -4.40 21.52 14.90
C ILE A 76 -3.40 22.61 15.32
N VAL A 77 -2.23 22.69 14.67
CA VAL A 77 -1.21 23.71 14.96
C VAL A 77 -1.78 25.12 14.74
N LYS A 78 -2.45 25.36 13.63
CA LYS A 78 -3.10 26.65 13.37
C LYS A 78 -4.11 26.98 14.45
N LYS A 79 -4.97 26.01 14.82
CA LYS A 79 -5.99 26.20 15.85
C LYS A 79 -5.39 26.45 17.23
N SER A 80 -4.30 25.81 17.57
CA SER A 80 -3.59 26.02 18.83
C SER A 80 -3.10 27.46 18.96
N LEU A 81 -2.53 28.03 17.90
CA LEU A 81 -2.07 29.42 17.88
C LEU A 81 -3.22 30.44 18.02
N GLU A 82 -4.39 30.17 17.42
CA GLU A 82 -5.57 30.99 17.57
C GLU A 82 -6.10 31.03 19.03
N LEU A 83 -5.84 29.99 19.79
CA LEU A 83 -6.34 29.77 21.14
C LEU A 83 -5.27 29.92 22.24
N LYS A 84 -4.09 30.43 21.91
CA LYS A 84 -2.90 30.43 22.79
C LYS A 84 -3.12 31.14 24.12
N ASP A 85 -3.92 32.21 24.14
CA ASP A 85 -4.16 33.04 25.32
C ASP A 85 -5.38 32.59 26.14
N ILE A 86 -6.04 31.48 25.71
CA ILE A 86 -7.22 30.97 26.42
C ILE A 86 -6.81 29.91 27.41
N ILE A 87 -7.03 30.17 28.68
CA ILE A 87 -6.73 29.25 29.80
C ILE A 87 -7.96 28.42 30.11
N LYS A 88 -7.71 27.16 30.38
CA LYS A 88 -8.71 26.15 30.79
C LYS A 88 -8.24 25.37 32.03
N THR A 89 -9.16 24.68 32.67
CA THR A 89 -8.82 23.71 33.70
C THR A 89 -8.16 22.46 33.10
N GLY A 90 -6.94 22.17 33.52
CA GLY A 90 -6.35 20.84 33.33
C GLY A 90 -7.03 19.82 34.27
N ARG A 91 -7.02 18.53 33.90
CA ARG A 91 -7.64 17.47 34.72
C ARG A 91 -6.70 16.27 34.86
N THR A 92 -6.70 15.72 36.08
CA THR A 92 -6.07 14.43 36.41
C THR A 92 -7.07 13.59 37.18
N HIS A 93 -7.10 12.28 36.98
CA HIS A 93 -8.06 11.39 37.63
C HIS A 93 -9.53 11.86 37.52
N LEU A 94 -9.89 12.48 36.38
CA LEU A 94 -11.22 13.06 36.12
C LEU A 94 -11.61 14.24 37.07
N MET A 95 -10.66 14.75 37.83
CA MET A 95 -10.83 15.88 38.75
C MET A 95 -10.11 17.13 38.23
N ASP A 96 -10.61 18.30 38.62
CA ASP A 96 -9.95 19.56 38.30
C ASP A 96 -8.55 19.63 38.92
N ALA A 97 -7.58 20.09 38.13
CA ALA A 97 -6.19 20.20 38.53
C ALA A 97 -5.65 21.61 38.18
N MET A 98 -4.39 21.67 37.72
CA MET A 98 -3.77 22.97 37.44
C MET A 98 -4.27 23.59 36.14
N PRO A 99 -4.25 24.92 36.00
CA PRO A 99 -4.57 25.63 34.76
C PRO A 99 -3.59 25.24 33.64
N ILE A 100 -4.11 25.07 32.41
CA ILE A 100 -3.34 24.89 31.16
C ILE A 100 -3.93 25.82 30.09
N SER A 101 -3.14 26.13 29.05
CA SER A 101 -3.70 26.77 27.87
C SER A 101 -4.26 25.74 26.86
N PHE A 102 -5.21 26.19 26.04
CA PHE A 102 -5.63 25.36 24.89
C PHE A 102 -4.47 25.09 23.92
N GLU A 103 -3.53 26.02 23.77
CA GLU A 103 -2.32 25.81 22.99
C GLU A 103 -1.53 24.59 23.49
N GLN A 104 -1.32 24.50 24.82
CA GLN A 104 -0.59 23.38 25.42
C GLN A 104 -1.31 22.04 25.17
N GLU A 105 -2.61 21.98 25.35
CA GLU A 105 -3.38 20.76 25.10
C GLU A 105 -3.34 20.35 23.63
N LEU A 106 -3.59 21.27 22.70
CA LEU A 106 -3.59 21.03 21.27
C LEU A 106 -2.18 20.69 20.74
N SER A 107 -1.13 21.27 21.31
CA SER A 107 0.25 20.91 20.96
C SER A 107 0.56 19.45 21.25
N GLY A 108 0.00 18.90 22.32
CA GLY A 108 0.09 17.47 22.63
C GLY A 108 -0.56 16.62 21.53
N TRP A 109 -1.76 16.99 21.09
CA TRP A 109 -2.45 16.29 20.00
C TRP A 109 -1.69 16.40 18.67
N ALA A 110 -1.21 17.61 18.32
CA ALA A 110 -0.40 17.82 17.13
C ALA A 110 0.84 16.92 17.13
N THR A 111 1.55 16.84 18.26
CA THR A 111 2.74 15.99 18.40
C THR A 111 2.40 14.51 18.24
N GLN A 112 1.28 14.04 18.79
CA GLN A 112 0.83 12.65 18.63
C GLN A 112 0.56 12.32 17.15
N ILE A 113 -0.10 13.22 16.42
CA ILE A 113 -0.38 13.07 14.98
C ILE A 113 0.93 13.06 14.18
N LEU A 114 1.86 13.97 14.47
CA LEU A 114 3.17 14.00 13.82
C LEU A 114 3.95 12.70 14.03
N TYR A 115 3.98 12.19 15.27
CA TYR A 115 4.65 10.93 15.56
C TYR A 115 3.94 9.71 14.94
N ALA A 116 2.62 9.76 14.80
CA ALA A 116 1.87 8.74 14.06
C ALA A 116 2.29 8.72 12.58
N LYS A 117 2.43 9.89 11.95
CA LYS A 117 2.97 10.02 10.58
C LYS A 117 4.34 9.35 10.45
N HIS A 118 5.29 9.67 11.32
CA HIS A 118 6.65 9.09 11.29
C HIS A 118 6.63 7.56 11.44
N ARG A 119 5.78 7.02 12.34
CA ARG A 119 5.63 5.57 12.49
C ARG A 119 5.08 4.91 11.22
N ILE A 120 4.12 5.53 10.56
CA ILE A 120 3.57 5.02 9.29
C ILE A 120 4.64 5.08 8.20
N GLU A 121 5.34 6.21 8.04
CA GLU A 121 6.41 6.36 7.04
C GLU A 121 7.53 5.33 7.22
N SER A 122 7.85 4.95 8.46
CA SER A 122 8.86 3.92 8.73
C SER A 122 8.49 2.54 8.18
N THR A 123 7.21 2.26 7.94
CA THR A 123 6.75 0.99 7.35
C THR A 123 7.01 0.90 5.84
N PHE A 124 7.25 2.01 5.16
CA PHE A 124 7.43 2.05 3.71
C PHE A 124 8.61 1.19 3.25
N THR A 125 9.65 1.09 4.05
CA THR A 125 10.81 0.24 3.76
C THR A 125 10.42 -1.21 3.56
N ARG A 126 9.43 -1.69 4.30
CA ARG A 126 8.93 -3.08 4.18
C ARG A 126 7.84 -3.20 3.11
N LEU A 127 6.94 -2.23 2.99
CA LEU A 127 5.87 -2.25 1.98
C LEU A 127 6.40 -2.22 0.54
N ARG A 128 7.58 -1.67 0.29
CA ARG A 128 8.18 -1.65 -1.04
C ARG A 128 8.79 -2.97 -1.48
N GLU A 129 9.01 -3.92 -0.57
CA GLU A 129 9.53 -5.26 -0.87
C GLU A 129 8.41 -6.16 -1.37
N LEU A 130 8.52 -6.64 -2.61
CA LEU A 130 7.46 -7.37 -3.28
C LEU A 130 7.75 -8.86 -3.37
N ALA A 131 6.75 -9.69 -3.06
CA ALA A 131 6.83 -11.15 -3.14
C ALA A 131 6.93 -11.69 -4.57
N ILE A 132 6.59 -10.86 -5.58
CA ILE A 132 6.57 -11.27 -6.99
C ILE A 132 7.90 -11.84 -7.43
N GLY A 133 7.86 -12.98 -8.12
CA GLY A 133 9.02 -13.76 -8.50
C GLY A 133 9.22 -15.02 -7.66
N GLY A 134 8.59 -15.10 -6.48
CA GLY A 134 8.62 -16.31 -5.62
C GLY A 134 7.75 -17.44 -6.12
N THR A 135 6.77 -17.16 -6.95
CA THR A 135 5.75 -18.09 -7.48
C THR A 135 4.95 -18.79 -6.37
N ALA A 136 4.79 -20.11 -6.43
CA ALA A 136 3.86 -20.81 -5.55
C ALA A 136 4.31 -20.90 -4.08
N VAL A 137 5.61 -21.06 -3.84
CA VAL A 137 6.16 -21.35 -2.50
C VAL A 137 7.48 -20.60 -2.21
N GLY A 138 7.80 -19.55 -2.94
CA GLY A 138 9.00 -18.75 -2.74
C GLY A 138 10.26 -19.20 -3.47
N THR A 139 10.20 -20.31 -4.23
CA THR A 139 11.36 -20.87 -4.94
C THR A 139 11.56 -20.32 -6.34
N GLY A 140 10.61 -19.57 -6.88
CA GLY A 140 10.65 -19.04 -8.24
C GLY A 140 10.52 -20.12 -9.33
N ILE A 141 9.89 -21.27 -9.02
CA ILE A 141 9.66 -22.31 -10.01
C ILE A 141 8.78 -21.81 -11.16
N ASN A 142 9.12 -22.17 -12.41
CA ASN A 142 8.42 -21.78 -13.64
C ASN A 142 8.42 -20.26 -13.93
N THR A 143 9.33 -19.49 -13.36
CA THR A 143 9.50 -18.07 -13.72
C THR A 143 10.94 -17.77 -14.14
N HIS A 144 11.12 -16.67 -14.85
CA HIS A 144 12.44 -16.20 -15.24
C HIS A 144 13.15 -15.56 -14.02
N PRO A 145 14.46 -15.81 -13.78
CA PRO A 145 15.18 -15.28 -12.61
C PRO A 145 15.10 -13.76 -12.41
N ASN A 146 14.93 -13.00 -13.47
CA ASN A 146 14.79 -11.54 -13.40
C ASN A 146 13.34 -11.07 -13.40
N PHE A 147 12.35 -11.96 -13.27
CA PHE A 147 10.94 -11.58 -13.40
C PHE A 147 10.50 -10.63 -12.28
N GLY A 148 10.71 -11.00 -11.02
CA GLY A 148 10.35 -10.19 -9.86
C GLY A 148 10.99 -8.80 -9.92
N LYS A 149 12.29 -8.72 -10.19
CA LYS A 149 13.01 -7.46 -10.35
C LYS A 149 12.40 -6.58 -11.44
N LYS A 150 12.12 -7.12 -12.62
CA LYS A 150 11.54 -6.36 -13.74
C LYS A 150 10.12 -5.88 -13.45
N VAL A 151 9.32 -6.68 -12.75
CA VAL A 151 7.97 -6.28 -12.33
C VAL A 151 8.06 -5.13 -11.32
N ALA A 152 8.92 -5.23 -10.31
CA ALA A 152 9.13 -4.16 -9.34
C ALA A 152 9.60 -2.85 -10.00
N GLU A 153 10.57 -2.92 -10.92
CA GLU A 153 11.02 -1.75 -11.71
C GLU A 153 9.88 -1.13 -12.56
N LYS A 154 9.04 -1.97 -13.14
CA LYS A 154 7.90 -1.51 -13.95
C LYS A 154 6.83 -0.83 -13.09
N LEU A 155 6.47 -1.43 -11.96
CA LEU A 155 5.54 -0.86 -10.99
C LEU A 155 6.06 0.46 -10.43
N SER A 156 7.36 0.54 -10.13
CA SER A 156 8.00 1.76 -9.64
C SER A 156 7.83 2.92 -10.64
N LYS A 157 8.04 2.66 -11.93
CA LYS A 157 7.84 3.68 -12.98
C LYS A 157 6.38 4.06 -13.15
N LEU A 158 5.47 3.09 -13.14
CA LEU A 158 4.04 3.33 -13.35
C LEU A 158 3.40 4.14 -12.20
N LEU A 159 3.83 3.90 -10.98
CA LEU A 159 3.22 4.47 -9.77
C LEU A 159 4.05 5.59 -9.13
N ASN A 160 5.23 5.89 -9.70
CA ASN A 160 6.19 6.84 -9.14
C ASN A 160 6.54 6.51 -7.68
N LEU A 161 6.85 5.24 -7.43
CA LEU A 161 7.25 4.68 -6.13
C LEU A 161 8.54 3.86 -6.31
N ASP A 162 9.16 3.42 -5.23
CA ASP A 162 10.46 2.75 -5.20
C ASP A 162 10.34 1.27 -4.80
N PHE A 163 9.57 0.49 -5.54
CA PHE A 163 9.43 -0.96 -5.29
C PHE A 163 10.71 -1.73 -5.63
N ILE A 164 10.97 -2.76 -4.86
CA ILE A 164 12.04 -3.71 -5.07
C ILE A 164 11.51 -5.15 -4.95
N GLU A 165 12.18 -6.09 -5.58
CA GLU A 165 11.96 -7.51 -5.33
C GLU A 165 12.41 -7.85 -3.91
N ALA A 166 11.62 -8.65 -3.19
CA ALA A 166 11.98 -9.08 -1.84
C ALA A 166 13.28 -9.91 -1.82
N ASN A 167 14.14 -9.64 -0.85
CA ASN A 167 15.36 -10.43 -0.66
C ASN A 167 15.07 -11.88 -0.27
N ASN A 168 13.94 -12.13 0.35
CA ASN A 168 13.49 -13.45 0.78
C ASN A 168 12.02 -13.64 0.44
N HIS A 169 11.74 -14.38 -0.63
CA HIS A 169 10.37 -14.65 -1.06
C HIS A 169 9.59 -15.54 -0.06
N PHE A 170 10.26 -16.33 0.77
CA PHE A 170 9.60 -17.16 1.78
C PHE A 170 9.06 -16.33 2.94
N GLU A 171 9.67 -15.18 3.23
CA GLU A 171 9.19 -14.23 4.23
C GLU A 171 8.10 -13.32 3.66
N ALA A 172 8.19 -12.99 2.37
CA ALA A 172 7.33 -12.00 1.74
C ALA A 172 5.97 -12.54 1.25
N GLN A 173 5.77 -13.87 1.23
CA GLN A 173 4.53 -14.54 0.79
C GLN A 173 3.50 -14.75 1.89
#